data_d553bda639b65c7d917fb2748d7e3b37
#
_entry.id   d553bda639b65c7d917fb2748d7e3b37
#
_cell.length_a   1.000
_cell.length_b   1.000
_cell.length_c   1.000
_cell.angle_alpha   90.00
_cell.angle_beta   90.00
_cell.angle_gamma   90.00
#
_symmetry.space_group_name_H-M   'P 1'
#
loop_
_entity.id
_entity.type
_entity.pdbx_description
1 polymer ?
#
loop_
_entity_poly.entity_id
_entity_poly.type
_entity_poly.pdbx_seq_one_letter_code
_entity_poly.pdbx_strand_id
1 'polypeptide(L)'
;MSLLLFFISAIIFCIAIFLAGNRKFTIALMALFSLMHISFSIYAWMNRGVTELTYFSYNGPGLLMLFILSVLVIPVVYHGIIYNTKSDIKRFNIYHISLIALITFMSGAYIANNMTVLWIFAEATTLAVAALIYHDRTDVALEATWKYVFVCSVGIALAYLGILFLSFIYGKEDAANLS
;
A
#
# COMPACT_ATOMS: atom_id res chain seq x y z
N MET A 1 3.44 -18.26 -1.78
CA MET A 1 2.95 -18.28 -0.36
C MET A 1 3.48 -17.15 0.52
N SER A 2 4.67 -16.64 0.26
CA SER A 2 5.28 -15.53 1.02
C SER A 2 4.49 -14.23 0.96
N LEU A 3 3.93 -13.90 -0.18
CA LEU A 3 3.11 -12.70 -0.39
C LEU A 3 1.82 -12.72 0.45
N LEU A 4 1.13 -13.86 0.48
CA LEU A 4 -0.05 -14.02 1.33
C LEU A 4 0.28 -13.84 2.82
N LEU A 5 1.40 -14.42 3.26
CA LEU A 5 1.88 -14.24 4.63
C LEU A 5 2.20 -12.78 4.93
N PHE A 6 2.77 -12.04 3.97
CA PHE A 6 3.03 -10.61 4.11
C PHE A 6 1.74 -9.80 4.29
N PHE A 7 0.71 -10.01 3.46
CA PHE A 7 -0.58 -9.31 3.60
C PHE A 7 -1.31 -9.67 4.90
N ILE A 8 -1.34 -10.97 5.25
CA ILE A 8 -1.97 -11.41 6.51
C ILE A 8 -1.26 -10.81 7.72
N SER A 9 0.09 -10.81 7.71
CA SER A 9 0.86 -10.20 8.81
C SER A 9 0.62 -8.69 8.91
N ALA A 10 0.52 -7.96 7.79
CA ALA A 10 0.19 -6.54 7.81
C ALA A 10 -1.18 -6.27 8.46
N ILE A 11 -2.18 -7.11 8.18
CA ILE A 11 -3.50 -7.03 8.83
C ILE A 11 -3.38 -7.28 10.33
N ILE A 12 -2.63 -8.30 10.73
CA ILE A 12 -2.40 -8.61 12.15
C ILE A 12 -1.72 -7.43 12.85
N PHE A 13 -0.71 -6.79 12.24
CA PHE A 13 -0.07 -5.59 12.78
C PHE A 13 -1.07 -4.43 12.93
N CYS A 14 -1.95 -4.19 11.96
CA CYS A 14 -2.99 -3.17 12.05
C CYS A 14 -3.94 -3.45 13.23
N ILE A 15 -4.40 -4.69 13.41
CA ILE A 15 -5.27 -5.08 14.53
C ILE A 15 -4.54 -4.94 15.86
N ALA A 16 -3.27 -5.38 15.94
CA ALA A 16 -2.47 -5.27 17.15
C ALA A 16 -2.26 -3.80 17.57
N ILE A 17 -2.00 -2.90 16.62
CA ILE A 17 -1.87 -1.47 16.88
C ILE A 17 -3.21 -0.86 17.29
N PHE A 18 -4.31 -1.27 16.67
CA PHE A 18 -5.65 -0.79 17.05
C PHE A 18 -5.99 -1.11 18.49
N LEU A 19 -5.64 -2.31 18.98
CA LEU A 19 -5.83 -2.75 20.35
C LEU A 19 -4.77 -2.21 21.34
N ALA A 20 -3.68 -1.63 20.82
CA ALA A 20 -2.58 -1.15 21.65
C ALA A 20 -3.01 0.08 22.48
N GLY A 21 -2.96 -0.05 23.78
CA GLY A 21 -3.17 1.05 24.72
C GLY A 21 -1.91 1.83 25.11
N ASN A 22 -0.74 1.46 24.54
CA ASN A 22 0.55 2.03 24.94
C ASN A 22 1.39 2.41 23.71
N ARG A 23 1.87 3.67 23.67
CA ARG A 23 2.72 4.19 22.57
C ARG A 23 4.00 3.39 22.36
N LYS A 24 4.65 2.96 23.43
CA LYS A 24 5.90 2.18 23.33
C LYS A 24 5.66 0.87 22.60
N PHE A 25 4.50 0.24 22.83
CA PHE A 25 4.10 -0.98 22.17
C PHE A 25 3.83 -0.74 20.67
N THR A 26 3.13 0.35 20.32
CA THR A 26 2.91 0.73 18.92
C THR A 26 4.22 1.00 18.19
N ILE A 27 5.18 1.71 18.82
CA ILE A 27 6.50 1.96 18.25
C ILE A 27 7.26 0.66 18.01
N ALA A 28 7.23 -0.28 18.96
CA ALA A 28 7.86 -1.59 18.79
C ALA A 28 7.24 -2.39 17.64
N LEU A 29 5.90 -2.36 17.51
CA LEU A 29 5.20 -3.00 16.39
C LEU A 29 5.57 -2.37 15.04
N MET A 30 5.70 -1.04 14.96
CA MET A 30 6.13 -0.34 13.76
C MET A 30 7.57 -0.69 13.36
N ALA A 31 8.48 -0.79 14.34
CA ALA A 31 9.85 -1.23 14.08
C ALA A 31 9.87 -2.69 13.57
N LEU A 32 9.08 -3.57 14.17
CA LEU A 32 8.96 -4.98 13.75
C LEU A 32 8.35 -5.09 12.34
N PHE A 33 7.32 -4.30 12.03
CA PHE A 33 6.74 -4.23 10.68
C PHE A 33 7.77 -3.76 9.65
N SER A 34 8.57 -2.73 9.97
CA SER A 34 9.63 -2.24 9.09
C SER A 34 10.67 -3.31 8.78
N LEU A 35 11.11 -4.07 9.80
CA LEU A 35 12.02 -5.19 9.62
C LEU A 35 11.41 -6.30 8.76
N MET A 36 10.14 -6.62 8.99
CA MET A 36 9.41 -7.60 8.19
C MET A 36 9.30 -7.15 6.72
N HIS A 37 9.00 -5.87 6.46
CA HIS A 37 8.92 -5.33 5.11
C HIS A 37 10.27 -5.39 4.39
N ILE A 38 11.37 -5.05 5.07
CA ILE A 38 12.74 -5.18 4.52
C ILE A 38 13.05 -6.65 4.20
N SER A 39 12.74 -7.56 5.11
CA SER A 39 12.94 -8.99 4.90
C SER A 39 12.13 -9.50 3.70
N PHE A 40 10.90 -9.05 3.53
CA PHE A 40 10.07 -9.36 2.37
C PHE A 40 10.69 -8.83 1.08
N SER A 41 11.22 -7.62 1.07
CA SER A 41 11.89 -7.04 -0.09
C SER A 41 13.14 -7.82 -0.51
N ILE A 42 13.95 -8.26 0.46
CA ILE A 42 15.13 -9.11 0.21
C ILE A 42 14.69 -10.47 -0.33
N TYR A 43 13.67 -11.08 0.25
CA TYR A 43 13.10 -12.34 -0.22
C TYR A 43 12.60 -12.24 -1.67
N ALA A 44 11.84 -11.18 -1.99
CA ALA A 44 11.35 -10.93 -3.33
C ALA A 44 12.49 -10.75 -4.34
N TRP A 45 13.58 -10.11 -3.93
CA TRP A 45 14.78 -9.95 -4.76
C TRP A 45 15.49 -11.28 -5.05
N MET A 46 15.55 -12.19 -4.08
CA MET A 46 16.14 -13.52 -4.25
C MET A 46 15.31 -14.44 -5.15
N ASN A 47 13.98 -14.21 -5.22
CA ASN A 47 13.05 -15.00 -6.03
C ASN A 47 12.62 -14.25 -7.31
N ARG A 48 13.54 -13.54 -7.97
CA ARG A 48 13.26 -12.82 -9.23
C ARG A 48 12.69 -13.74 -10.30
N GLY A 49 11.67 -13.27 -11.00
CA GLY A 49 11.03 -13.99 -12.10
C GLY A 49 10.00 -15.03 -11.66
N VAL A 50 9.81 -15.22 -10.37
CA VAL A 50 8.75 -16.10 -9.85
C VAL A 50 7.42 -15.36 -9.85
N THR A 51 6.37 -16.04 -10.32
CA THR A 51 4.98 -15.55 -10.22
C THR A 51 4.30 -16.21 -9.02
N GLU A 52 3.70 -15.40 -8.15
CA GLU A 52 2.88 -15.89 -7.04
C GLU A 52 1.41 -15.52 -7.28
N LEU A 53 0.51 -16.45 -6.98
CA LEU A 53 -0.95 -16.24 -7.05
C LEU A 53 -1.45 -15.80 -8.45
N THR A 54 -0.75 -16.13 -9.54
CA THR A 54 -1.09 -15.80 -10.94
C THR A 54 -1.10 -14.28 -11.24
N TYR A 55 -1.41 -13.43 -10.27
CA TYR A 55 -1.58 -11.98 -10.43
C TYR A 55 -0.39 -11.14 -9.98
N PHE A 56 0.60 -11.75 -9.34
CA PHE A 56 1.78 -11.06 -8.81
C PHE A 56 3.05 -11.69 -9.36
N SER A 57 4.00 -10.85 -9.76
CA SER A 57 5.28 -11.31 -10.28
C SER A 57 6.42 -10.46 -9.74
N TYR A 58 7.54 -11.10 -9.44
CA TYR A 58 8.75 -10.43 -9.00
C TYR A 58 9.58 -9.97 -10.20
N ASN A 59 9.07 -8.97 -10.92
CA ASN A 59 9.72 -8.38 -12.10
C ASN A 59 10.74 -7.32 -11.71
N GLY A 60 11.77 -7.10 -12.54
CA GLY A 60 12.87 -6.19 -12.26
C GLY A 60 12.46 -4.77 -11.86
N PRO A 61 11.63 -4.06 -12.63
CA PRO A 61 11.18 -2.71 -12.27
C PRO A 61 10.40 -2.66 -10.96
N GLY A 62 9.47 -3.59 -10.75
CA GLY A 62 8.67 -3.66 -9.52
C GLY A 62 9.53 -3.95 -8.28
N LEU A 63 10.50 -4.84 -8.40
CA LEU A 63 11.45 -5.15 -7.32
C LEU A 63 12.32 -3.93 -6.96
N LEU A 64 12.74 -3.15 -7.97
CA LEU A 64 13.51 -1.93 -7.72
C LEU A 64 12.69 -0.92 -6.93
N MET A 65 11.42 -0.71 -7.30
CA MET A 65 10.50 0.17 -6.58
C MET A 65 10.22 -0.34 -5.16
N LEU A 66 10.06 -1.66 -4.99
CA LEU A 66 9.89 -2.28 -3.68
C LEU A 66 11.12 -2.08 -2.78
N PHE A 67 12.32 -2.15 -3.36
CA PHE A 67 13.57 -1.90 -2.63
C PHE A 67 13.68 -0.43 -2.19
N ILE A 68 13.38 0.51 -3.09
CA ILE A 68 13.35 1.96 -2.78
C ILE A 68 12.34 2.21 -1.65
N LEU A 69 11.14 1.63 -1.73
CA LEU A 69 10.14 1.74 -0.68
C LEU A 69 10.67 1.23 0.67
N SER A 70 11.38 0.11 0.69
CA SER A 70 11.97 -0.46 1.91
C SER A 70 12.98 0.48 2.57
N VAL A 71 13.78 1.20 1.78
CA VAL A 71 14.69 2.23 2.30
C VAL A 71 13.91 3.42 2.87
N LEU A 72 12.82 3.83 2.19
CA LEU A 72 12.00 4.97 2.61
C LEU A 72 11.14 4.68 3.84
N VAL A 73 10.76 3.44 4.10
CA VAL A 73 9.97 3.05 5.27
C VAL A 73 10.65 3.47 6.58
N ILE A 74 11.97 3.35 6.67
CA ILE A 74 12.72 3.68 7.90
C ILE A 74 12.55 5.15 8.29
N PRO A 75 12.94 6.13 7.44
CA PRO A 75 12.79 7.54 7.79
C PRO A 75 11.34 7.99 7.93
N VAL A 76 10.41 7.40 7.17
CA VAL A 76 8.98 7.73 7.25
C VAL A 76 8.39 7.29 8.60
N VAL A 77 8.69 6.08 9.06
CA VAL A 77 8.25 5.60 10.38
C VAL A 77 8.88 6.44 11.50
N TYR A 78 10.17 6.73 11.41
CA TYR A 78 10.86 7.59 12.38
C TYR A 78 10.23 8.99 12.46
N HIS A 79 10.00 9.62 11.31
CA HIS A 79 9.33 10.92 11.24
C HIS A 79 7.92 10.87 11.82
N GLY A 80 7.13 9.84 11.49
CA GLY A 80 5.78 9.65 11.99
C GLY A 80 5.71 9.56 13.51
N ILE A 81 6.69 8.92 14.15
CA ILE A 81 6.80 8.82 15.61
C ILE A 81 7.06 10.20 16.22
N ILE A 82 7.98 10.99 15.64
CA ILE A 82 8.32 12.34 16.14
C ILE A 82 7.15 13.30 15.95
N TYR A 83 6.56 13.31 14.74
CA TYR A 83 5.45 14.20 14.40
C TYR A 83 4.26 14.03 15.35
N ASN A 84 3.93 12.81 15.69
CA ASN A 84 2.77 12.48 16.51
C ASN A 84 3.04 12.39 18.01
N THR A 85 4.17 12.89 18.51
CA THR A 85 4.56 12.75 19.92
C THR A 85 3.54 13.38 20.89
N LYS A 86 2.84 14.45 20.49
CA LYS A 86 1.88 15.19 21.31
C LYS A 86 0.43 14.78 21.10
N SER A 87 0.12 13.90 20.14
CA SER A 87 -1.26 13.49 19.83
C SER A 87 -1.80 12.47 20.85
N ASP A 88 -3.13 12.31 20.95
CA ASP A 88 -3.75 11.25 21.74
C ASP A 88 -3.36 9.87 21.22
N ILE A 89 -3.34 8.87 22.10
CA ILE A 89 -2.97 7.49 21.75
C ILE A 89 -3.82 6.93 20.60
N LYS A 90 -5.12 7.23 20.57
CA LYS A 90 -6.01 6.79 19.49
C LYS A 90 -5.63 7.39 18.14
N ARG A 91 -5.32 8.69 18.11
CA ARG A 91 -4.86 9.38 16.88
C ARG A 91 -3.50 8.85 16.43
N PHE A 92 -2.59 8.66 17.39
CA PHE A 92 -1.29 8.07 17.16
C PHE A 92 -1.41 6.70 16.48
N ASN A 93 -2.27 5.82 17.01
CA ASN A 93 -2.48 4.48 16.46
C ASN A 93 -3.13 4.52 15.06
N ILE A 94 -4.15 5.36 14.84
CA ILE A 94 -4.80 5.50 13.53
C ILE A 94 -3.80 5.95 12.46
N TYR A 95 -2.93 6.91 12.77
CA TYR A 95 -1.88 7.36 11.87
C TYR A 95 -0.97 6.20 11.45
N HIS A 96 -0.49 5.41 12.40
CA HIS A 96 0.42 4.31 12.13
C HIS A 96 -0.26 3.14 11.39
N ILE A 97 -1.54 2.88 11.67
CA ILE A 97 -2.35 1.91 10.90
C ILE A 97 -2.47 2.37 9.44
N SER A 98 -2.80 3.63 9.19
CA SER A 98 -2.90 4.18 7.84
C SER A 98 -1.55 4.13 7.11
N LEU A 99 -0.45 4.34 7.82
CA LEU A 99 0.89 4.23 7.27
C LEU A 99 1.25 2.78 6.88
N ILE A 100 0.93 1.79 7.73
CA ILE A 100 1.10 0.36 7.40
C ILE A 100 0.26 0.00 6.18
N ALA A 101 -1.00 0.43 6.14
CA ALA A 101 -1.88 0.18 5.02
C ALA A 101 -1.30 0.77 3.71
N LEU A 102 -0.82 2.01 3.75
CA LEU A 102 -0.18 2.66 2.61
C LEU A 102 1.02 1.86 2.09
N ILE A 103 1.97 1.50 2.97
CA ILE A 103 3.17 0.73 2.62
C ILE A 103 2.79 -0.63 2.03
N THR A 104 1.80 -1.30 2.62
CA THR A 104 1.34 -2.61 2.17
C THR A 104 0.69 -2.53 0.78
N PHE A 105 -0.17 -1.53 0.54
CA PHE A 105 -0.83 -1.35 -0.76
C PHE A 105 0.17 -0.92 -1.84
N MET A 106 1.13 -0.05 -1.54
CA MET A 106 2.22 0.29 -2.47
C MET A 106 3.05 -0.95 -2.83
N SER A 107 3.38 -1.80 -1.85
CA SER A 107 4.10 -3.05 -2.10
C SER A 107 3.31 -3.97 -3.03
N GLY A 108 2.00 -4.10 -2.83
CA GLY A 108 1.11 -4.87 -3.71
C GLY A 108 1.05 -4.31 -5.13
N ALA A 109 0.98 -2.98 -5.28
CA ALA A 109 0.97 -2.31 -6.57
C ALA A 109 2.27 -2.58 -7.37
N TYR A 110 3.44 -2.54 -6.71
CA TYR A 110 4.74 -2.72 -7.39
C TYR A 110 4.98 -4.13 -7.93
N ILE A 111 4.37 -5.13 -7.31
CA ILE A 111 4.51 -6.54 -7.73
C ILE A 111 3.30 -7.07 -8.50
N ALA A 112 2.27 -6.23 -8.72
CA ALA A 112 1.11 -6.60 -9.51
C ALA A 112 1.50 -6.88 -10.97
N ASN A 113 1.07 -8.03 -11.50
CA ASN A 113 1.29 -8.44 -12.89
C ASN A 113 0.03 -8.25 -13.77
N ASN A 114 -1.06 -7.81 -13.18
CA ASN A 114 -2.32 -7.57 -13.86
C ASN A 114 -2.74 -6.11 -13.67
N MET A 115 -3.15 -5.45 -14.76
CA MET A 115 -3.54 -4.03 -14.73
C MET A 115 -4.71 -3.75 -13.79
N THR A 116 -5.68 -4.67 -13.71
CA THR A 116 -6.82 -4.54 -12.79
C THR A 116 -6.38 -4.62 -11.33
N VAL A 117 -5.47 -5.55 -11.01
CA VAL A 117 -4.90 -5.68 -9.66
C VAL A 117 -4.09 -4.44 -9.30
N LEU A 118 -3.26 -3.95 -10.23
CA LEU A 118 -2.52 -2.69 -10.06
C LEU A 118 -3.49 -1.53 -9.77
N TRP A 119 -4.59 -1.43 -10.51
CA TRP A 119 -5.61 -0.41 -10.30
C TRP A 119 -6.24 -0.50 -8.90
N ILE A 120 -6.61 -1.71 -8.44
CA ILE A 120 -7.16 -1.92 -7.09
C ILE A 120 -6.19 -1.42 -6.01
N PHE A 121 -4.91 -1.76 -6.11
CA PHE A 121 -3.91 -1.32 -5.15
C PHE A 121 -3.64 0.19 -5.24
N ALA A 122 -3.67 0.79 -6.43
CA ALA A 122 -3.55 2.22 -6.61
C ALA A 122 -4.70 2.97 -5.92
N GLU A 123 -5.96 2.52 -6.07
CA GLU A 123 -7.10 3.09 -5.35
C GLU A 123 -6.96 2.91 -3.82
N ALA A 124 -6.53 1.74 -3.37
CA ALA A 124 -6.30 1.49 -1.95
C ALA A 124 -5.21 2.42 -1.36
N THR A 125 -4.15 2.76 -2.12
CA THR A 125 -3.15 3.73 -1.66
C THR A 125 -3.73 5.12 -1.51
N THR A 126 -4.60 5.57 -2.41
CA THR A 126 -5.23 6.90 -2.31
C THR A 126 -6.12 7.01 -1.07
N LEU A 127 -6.87 5.96 -0.74
CA LEU A 127 -7.68 5.92 0.48
C LEU A 127 -6.81 5.93 1.76
N ALA A 128 -5.69 5.21 1.76
CA ALA A 128 -4.75 5.22 2.88
C ALA A 128 -4.11 6.61 3.08
N VAL A 129 -3.75 7.31 1.99
CA VAL A 129 -3.25 8.69 2.03
C VAL A 129 -4.33 9.66 2.52
N ALA A 130 -5.57 9.50 2.07
CA ALA A 130 -6.69 10.32 2.55
C ALA A 130 -6.86 10.24 4.08
N ALA A 131 -6.71 9.03 4.65
CA ALA A 131 -6.74 8.82 6.09
C ALA A 131 -5.58 9.51 6.81
N LEU A 132 -4.38 9.57 6.18
CA LEU A 132 -3.22 10.29 6.72
C LEU A 132 -3.42 11.82 6.65
N ILE A 133 -4.01 12.37 5.58
CA ILE A 133 -4.32 13.80 5.44
C ILE A 133 -5.32 14.22 6.51
N TYR A 134 -6.35 13.42 6.77
CA TYR A 134 -7.39 13.70 7.77
C TYR A 134 -6.94 13.49 9.23
N HIS A 135 -5.68 13.14 9.45
CA HIS A 135 -5.16 12.82 10.79
C HIS A 135 -5.40 13.91 11.83
N ASP A 136 -5.20 15.18 11.49
CA ASP A 136 -5.35 16.32 12.41
C ASP A 136 -6.81 16.66 12.75
N ARG A 137 -7.78 16.13 11.99
CA ARG A 137 -9.23 16.31 12.19
C ARG A 137 -9.66 17.79 12.31
N THR A 138 -8.97 18.68 11.61
CA THR A 138 -9.35 20.08 11.48
C THR A 138 -10.26 20.27 10.26
N ASP A 139 -11.02 21.37 10.23
CA ASP A 139 -11.86 21.69 9.07
C ASP A 139 -11.02 21.86 7.80
N VAL A 140 -9.81 22.43 7.93
CA VAL A 140 -8.86 22.56 6.83
C VAL A 140 -8.36 21.20 6.35
N ALA A 141 -8.05 20.27 7.27
CA ALA A 141 -7.66 18.90 6.92
C ALA A 141 -8.81 18.15 6.24
N LEU A 142 -10.05 18.36 6.69
CA LEU A 142 -11.24 17.78 6.08
C LEU A 142 -11.43 18.28 4.64
N GLU A 143 -11.32 19.60 4.43
CA GLU A 143 -11.42 20.21 3.11
C GLU A 143 -10.31 19.68 2.17
N ALA A 144 -9.07 19.62 2.64
CA ALA A 144 -7.94 19.07 1.88
C ALA A 144 -8.16 17.59 1.51
N THR A 145 -8.69 16.79 2.45
CA THR A 145 -8.99 15.37 2.23
C THR A 145 -10.04 15.18 1.14
N TRP A 146 -11.14 15.95 1.19
CA TRP A 146 -12.20 15.89 0.18
C TRP A 146 -11.69 16.26 -1.22
N LYS A 147 -10.93 17.36 -1.33
CA LYS A 147 -10.32 17.78 -2.59
C LYS A 147 -9.39 16.70 -3.14
N TYR A 148 -8.55 16.13 -2.30
CA TYR A 148 -7.62 15.06 -2.67
C TYR A 148 -8.37 13.82 -3.17
N VAL A 149 -9.30 13.30 -2.38
CA VAL A 149 -10.06 12.09 -2.76
C VAL A 149 -10.82 12.31 -4.06
N PHE A 150 -11.52 13.44 -4.21
CA PHE A 150 -12.29 13.72 -5.41
C PHE A 150 -11.43 13.74 -6.67
N VAL A 151 -10.29 14.46 -6.64
CA VAL A 151 -9.40 14.57 -7.81
C VAL A 151 -8.76 13.22 -8.14
N CYS A 152 -8.29 12.49 -7.13
CA CYS A 152 -7.66 11.19 -7.34
C CYS A 152 -8.67 10.15 -7.85
N SER A 153 -9.86 10.06 -7.24
CA SER A 153 -10.89 9.08 -7.65
C SER A 153 -11.37 9.30 -9.07
N VAL A 154 -11.52 10.54 -9.52
CA VAL A 154 -11.86 10.82 -10.93
C VAL A 154 -10.75 10.34 -11.87
N GLY A 155 -9.49 10.65 -11.55
CA GLY A 155 -8.34 10.20 -12.34
C GLY A 155 -8.22 8.68 -12.43
N ILE A 156 -8.39 8.00 -11.29
CA ILE A 156 -8.29 6.53 -11.21
C ILE A 156 -9.50 5.85 -11.89
N ALA A 157 -10.70 6.45 -11.82
CA ALA A 157 -11.87 5.97 -12.56
C ALA A 157 -11.66 6.05 -14.07
N LEU A 158 -11.08 7.14 -14.59
CA LEU A 158 -10.72 7.27 -15.99
C LEU A 158 -9.66 6.27 -16.42
N ALA A 159 -8.66 6.02 -15.58
CA ALA A 159 -7.66 4.99 -15.82
C ALA A 159 -8.29 3.59 -15.92
N TYR A 160 -9.28 3.29 -15.08
CA TYR A 160 -10.01 2.02 -15.15
C TYR A 160 -10.78 1.86 -16.46
N LEU A 161 -11.44 2.91 -16.93
CA LEU A 161 -12.08 2.92 -18.25
C LEU A 161 -11.07 2.60 -19.36
N GLY A 162 -9.87 3.18 -19.29
CA GLY A 162 -8.78 2.86 -20.22
C GLY A 162 -8.39 1.37 -20.19
N ILE A 163 -8.28 0.78 -18.99
CA ILE A 163 -8.00 -0.65 -18.82
C ILE A 163 -9.12 -1.51 -19.44
N LEU A 164 -10.38 -1.15 -19.23
CA LEU A 164 -11.51 -1.86 -19.82
C LEU A 164 -11.49 -1.80 -21.36
N PHE A 165 -11.20 -0.65 -21.96
CA PHE A 165 -11.07 -0.54 -23.42
C PHE A 165 -9.93 -1.38 -23.96
N LEU A 166 -8.77 -1.38 -23.29
CA LEU A 166 -7.65 -2.23 -23.69
C LEU A 166 -8.01 -3.72 -23.61
N SER A 167 -8.63 -4.16 -22.51
CA SER A 167 -9.03 -5.56 -22.37
C SER A 167 -10.05 -6.02 -23.44
N PHE A 168 -10.94 -5.11 -23.86
CA PHE A 168 -11.90 -5.38 -24.92
C PHE A 168 -11.23 -5.53 -26.29
N ILE A 169 -10.21 -4.74 -26.59
CA ILE A 169 -9.45 -4.80 -27.85
C ILE A 169 -8.64 -6.10 -27.89
N TYR A 170 -7.86 -6.39 -26.85
CA TYR A 170 -7.05 -7.61 -26.79
C TYR A 170 -7.87 -8.88 -26.77
N GLY A 171 -9.01 -8.91 -26.06
CA GLY A 171 -9.92 -10.06 -26.06
C GLY A 171 -10.55 -10.34 -27.42
N LYS A 172 -10.69 -9.34 -28.30
CA LYS A 172 -11.12 -9.54 -29.69
C LYS A 172 -10.02 -10.11 -30.59
N GLU A 173 -8.77 -9.67 -30.40
CA GLU A 173 -7.64 -10.19 -31.15
C GLU A 173 -7.39 -11.68 -30.87
N ASP A 174 -7.49 -12.10 -29.59
CA ASP A 174 -7.36 -13.50 -29.20
C ASP A 174 -8.48 -14.36 -29.81
N ALA A 175 -9.71 -13.87 -29.86
CA ALA A 175 -10.83 -14.56 -30.48
C ALA A 175 -10.71 -14.64 -32.01
N ALA A 176 -10.15 -13.63 -32.66
CA ALA A 176 -9.91 -13.61 -34.10
C ALA A 176 -8.77 -14.53 -34.55
N ASN A 177 -7.79 -14.77 -33.68
CA ASN A 177 -6.65 -15.65 -33.93
C ASN A 177 -7.00 -17.15 -33.70
N LEU A 178 -8.14 -17.45 -33.09
CA LEU A 178 -8.64 -18.80 -32.83
C LEU A 178 -9.69 -19.28 -33.89
N SER A 179 -10.11 -18.44 -34.83
CA SER A 179 -11.02 -18.73 -35.95
C SER A 179 -10.25 -18.89 -37.25
#